data_4d08a7ec54a36a476a96d977a8eddeb4
#
_entry.id   4d08a7ec54a36a476a96d977a8eddeb4
#
_cell.length_a   1.000
_cell.length_b   1.000
_cell.length_c   1.000
_cell.angle_alpha   90.00
_cell.angle_beta   90.00
_cell.angle_gamma   90.00
#
_symmetry.space_group_name_H-M   'P 1'
#
loop_
_entity.id
_entity.type
_entity.pdbx_description
1 polymer ?
#
loop_
_entity_poly.entity_id
_entity_poly.type
_entity_poly.pdbx_seq_one_letter_code
_entity_poly.pdbx_strand_id
1 'polypeptide(L)'
;MYDVIALGELLIDFASKSVDAAGYPTMAANPGGAPGNFLAALNAYGAKTGFLGKVGDDAFGHLLLGTLTQAGIETKGIVVDPDVFTTLAFVTFDDKGDRSFSFARKPGADTQLCWEEVDKTMIDEAKVFHFGTLSLTGEPARTTTQKAVAYAKEQGKLITYDPNLRKPLWKTEEEAREQILWGLYQADVVKISDEEVEFLWNCTPEEGADKLLNEYGVSLAMVTLGPKGCYLKTANAICNAPGPKVSPIDTTGAGDIFGGSAVSRLLELNKPVAELTAEDLAYIGYFATTAASLSTEFVGGIPSIQDKSIVLERMKDL
;
A
#
# COMPACT_ATOMS: atom_id res chain seq x y z
N MET A 1 17.63 -13.17 -2.73
CA MET A 1 16.40 -13.60 -2.03
C MET A 1 15.80 -12.40 -1.33
N TYR A 2 14.52 -12.14 -1.56
CA TYR A 2 13.73 -11.04 -0.99
C TYR A 2 12.76 -11.57 0.05
N ASP A 3 12.44 -10.76 1.06
CA ASP A 3 11.32 -11.06 1.95
C ASP A 3 10.00 -10.70 1.29
N VAL A 4 9.93 -9.51 0.64
CA VAL A 4 8.71 -9.04 -0.05
C VAL A 4 9.04 -8.39 -1.39
N ILE A 5 8.29 -8.77 -2.41
CA ILE A 5 8.23 -8.06 -3.69
C ILE A 5 6.84 -7.46 -3.85
N ALA A 6 6.75 -6.21 -4.26
CA ALA A 6 5.49 -5.57 -4.60
C ALA A 6 5.42 -5.20 -6.08
N LEU A 7 4.23 -5.34 -6.67
CA LEU A 7 3.92 -4.86 -8.02
C LEU A 7 2.84 -3.78 -7.93
N GLY A 8 3.06 -2.66 -8.61
CA GLY A 8 2.04 -1.63 -8.70
C GLY A 8 2.56 -0.30 -9.24
N GLU A 9 1.84 0.76 -8.87
CA GLU A 9 2.10 2.12 -9.33
C GLU A 9 3.25 2.80 -8.57
N LEU A 10 3.96 3.63 -9.32
CA LEU A 10 4.83 4.69 -8.82
C LEU A 10 4.39 5.99 -9.46
N LEU A 11 4.27 7.06 -8.68
CA LEU A 11 3.76 8.34 -9.14
C LEU A 11 4.30 9.50 -8.30
N ILE A 12 4.09 10.72 -8.78
CA ILE A 12 4.38 11.92 -7.99
C ILE A 12 3.06 12.54 -7.54
N ASP A 13 2.94 12.75 -6.23
CA ASP A 13 1.85 13.51 -5.62
C ASP A 13 2.26 14.99 -5.52
N PHE A 14 1.66 15.84 -6.35
CA PHE A 14 1.78 17.28 -6.23
C PHE A 14 0.83 17.81 -5.17
N ALA A 15 1.37 18.08 -3.98
CA ALA A 15 0.62 18.66 -2.87
C ALA A 15 0.74 20.18 -2.86
N SER A 16 -0.38 20.89 -2.72
CA SER A 16 -0.38 22.35 -2.55
C SER A 16 0.35 22.76 -1.28
N LYS A 17 1.29 23.70 -1.38
CA LYS A 17 2.09 24.22 -0.25
C LYS A 17 1.65 25.62 0.16
N SER A 18 1.51 26.51 -0.80
CA SER A 18 1.21 27.94 -0.59
C SER A 18 0.77 28.57 -1.91
N VAL A 19 0.44 29.83 -1.84
CA VAL A 19 0.24 30.70 -3.02
C VAL A 19 1.39 31.70 -3.06
N ASP A 20 1.98 31.91 -4.22
CA ASP A 20 3.04 32.90 -4.39
C ASP A 20 2.53 34.35 -4.37
N ALA A 21 3.43 35.32 -4.46
CA ALA A 21 3.08 36.73 -4.44
C ALA A 21 2.22 37.18 -5.64
N ALA A 22 2.19 36.42 -6.72
CA ALA A 22 1.36 36.66 -7.91
C ALA A 22 0.02 35.93 -7.87
N GLY A 23 -0.26 35.14 -6.82
CA GLY A 23 -1.49 34.38 -6.67
C GLY A 23 -1.45 32.98 -7.30
N TYR A 24 -0.28 32.49 -7.74
CA TYR A 24 -0.16 31.15 -8.32
C TYR A 24 0.11 30.09 -7.24
N PRO A 25 -0.51 28.90 -7.35
CA PRO A 25 -0.24 27.81 -6.41
C PRO A 25 1.21 27.29 -6.54
N THR A 26 1.90 27.14 -5.43
CA THR A 26 3.16 26.39 -5.35
C THR A 26 2.89 25.00 -4.85
N MET A 27 3.46 23.99 -5.52
CA MET A 27 3.21 22.58 -5.22
C MET A 27 4.52 21.86 -4.97
N ALA A 28 4.54 20.96 -3.98
CA ALA A 28 5.66 20.06 -3.77
C ALA A 28 5.43 18.77 -4.52
N ALA A 29 6.44 18.32 -5.27
CA ALA A 29 6.46 17.01 -5.91
C ALA A 29 6.91 15.96 -4.89
N ASN A 30 5.97 15.21 -4.34
CA ASN A 30 6.25 14.17 -3.36
C ASN A 30 6.25 12.80 -4.05
N PRO A 31 7.31 11.98 -3.90
CA PRO A 31 7.29 10.58 -4.29
C PRO A 31 6.15 9.84 -3.62
N GLY A 32 5.36 9.12 -4.41
CA GLY A 32 4.16 8.40 -4.00
C GLY A 32 3.99 7.08 -4.74
N GLY A 33 2.91 6.42 -4.42
CA GLY A 33 2.58 5.06 -4.84
C GLY A 33 2.49 4.14 -3.63
N ALA A 34 1.30 3.57 -3.42
CA ALA A 34 1.04 2.76 -2.23
C ALA A 34 2.03 1.60 -2.04
N PRO A 35 2.39 0.83 -3.10
CA PRO A 35 3.36 -0.25 -2.93
C PRO A 35 4.76 0.25 -2.53
N GLY A 36 5.15 1.46 -2.96
CA GLY A 36 6.42 2.09 -2.56
C GLY A 36 6.46 2.40 -1.07
N ASN A 37 5.41 3.03 -0.53
CA ASN A 37 5.28 3.32 0.90
C ASN A 37 5.25 2.03 1.74
N PHE A 38 4.51 1.03 1.29
CA PHE A 38 4.43 -0.29 1.93
C PHE A 38 5.81 -0.96 2.02
N LEU A 39 6.56 -1.01 0.92
CA LEU A 39 7.91 -1.60 0.89
C LEU A 39 8.92 -0.81 1.72
N ALA A 40 8.80 0.52 1.74
CA ALA A 40 9.68 1.37 2.55
C ALA A 40 9.50 1.10 4.04
N ALA A 41 8.25 0.95 4.52
CA ALA A 41 7.98 0.57 5.90
C ALA A 41 8.56 -0.82 6.24
N LEU A 42 8.40 -1.80 5.35
CA LEU A 42 9.01 -3.12 5.50
C LEU A 42 10.53 -3.05 5.61
N ASN A 43 11.17 -2.28 4.73
CA ASN A 43 12.62 -2.13 4.71
C ASN A 43 13.13 -1.43 5.97
N ALA A 44 12.47 -0.36 6.43
CA ALA A 44 12.79 0.33 7.68
C ALA A 44 12.74 -0.61 8.91
N TYR A 45 11.94 -1.66 8.83
CA TYR A 45 11.79 -2.66 9.90
C TYR A 45 12.56 -3.95 9.64
N GLY A 46 13.51 -3.94 8.71
CA GLY A 46 14.53 -4.96 8.51
C GLY A 46 14.24 -6.01 7.44
N ALA A 47 13.16 -5.89 6.68
CA ALA A 47 12.88 -6.78 5.55
C ALA A 47 13.69 -6.37 4.29
N LYS A 48 14.02 -7.35 3.45
CA LYS A 48 14.61 -7.12 2.12
C LYS A 48 13.50 -7.03 1.10
N THR A 49 13.39 -5.88 0.44
CA THR A 49 12.27 -5.55 -0.44
C THR A 49 12.70 -5.23 -1.86
N GLY A 50 11.81 -5.43 -2.82
CA GLY A 50 12.02 -5.02 -4.20
C GLY A 50 10.71 -4.65 -4.89
N PHE A 51 10.81 -3.82 -5.92
CA PHE A 51 9.68 -3.25 -6.62
C PHE A 51 9.62 -3.73 -8.07
N LEU A 52 8.41 -4.11 -8.51
CA LEU A 52 8.07 -4.38 -9.91
C LEU A 52 7.09 -3.31 -10.40
N GLY A 53 7.46 -2.57 -11.42
CA GLY A 53 6.62 -1.49 -11.93
C GLY A 53 7.23 -0.77 -13.12
N LYS A 54 6.67 0.37 -13.48
CA LYS A 54 7.16 1.16 -14.61
C LYS A 54 7.05 2.66 -14.33
N VAL A 55 8.09 3.41 -14.71
CA VAL A 55 8.17 4.88 -14.66
C VAL A 55 8.61 5.41 -16.02
N GLY A 56 8.43 6.69 -16.26
CA GLY A 56 8.94 7.34 -17.46
C GLY A 56 10.44 7.64 -17.39
N ASP A 57 11.09 7.76 -18.53
CA ASP A 57 12.44 8.32 -18.64
C ASP A 57 12.38 9.85 -18.55
N ASP A 58 12.01 10.34 -17.38
CA ASP A 58 11.82 11.75 -17.08
C ASP A 58 12.34 12.09 -15.67
N ALA A 59 12.37 13.38 -15.34
CA ALA A 59 12.90 13.86 -14.06
C ALA A 59 12.17 13.24 -12.85
N PHE A 60 10.88 12.91 -12.98
CA PHE A 60 10.09 12.34 -11.90
C PHE A 60 10.29 10.83 -11.78
N GLY A 61 10.45 10.12 -12.89
CA GLY A 61 10.85 8.71 -12.88
C GLY A 61 12.20 8.52 -12.19
N HIS A 62 13.18 9.35 -12.53
CA HIS A 62 14.49 9.32 -11.87
C HIS A 62 14.43 9.72 -10.38
N LEU A 63 13.57 10.68 -10.00
CA LEU A 63 13.33 11.03 -8.60
C LEU A 63 12.75 9.84 -7.81
N LEU A 64 11.77 9.14 -8.38
CA LEU A 64 11.16 7.94 -7.77
C LEU A 64 12.18 6.82 -7.57
N LEU A 65 12.98 6.50 -8.60
CA LEU A 65 14.05 5.51 -8.51
C LEU A 65 15.07 5.86 -7.42
N GLY A 66 15.49 7.11 -7.36
CA GLY A 66 16.41 7.61 -6.34
C GLY A 66 15.83 7.48 -4.93
N THR A 67 14.56 7.83 -4.76
CA THR A 67 13.86 7.73 -3.46
C THR A 67 13.74 6.29 -2.97
N LEU A 68 13.33 5.36 -3.85
CA LEU A 68 13.23 3.95 -3.49
C LEU A 68 14.60 3.34 -3.16
N THR A 69 15.63 3.68 -3.94
CA THR A 69 17.00 3.24 -3.68
C THR A 69 17.51 3.76 -2.32
N GLN A 70 17.24 5.02 -1.99
CA GLN A 70 17.60 5.59 -0.67
C GLN A 70 16.85 4.92 0.49
N ALA A 71 15.60 4.49 0.25
CA ALA A 71 14.83 3.70 1.20
C ALA A 71 15.27 2.23 1.30
N GLY A 72 16.31 1.81 0.54
CA GLY A 72 16.85 0.47 0.54
C GLY A 72 16.05 -0.57 -0.25
N ILE A 73 15.12 -0.13 -1.09
CA ILE A 73 14.29 -0.98 -1.93
C ILE A 73 15.05 -1.30 -3.23
N GLU A 74 15.10 -2.58 -3.62
CA GLU A 74 15.67 -3.00 -4.91
C GLU A 74 14.80 -2.51 -6.08
N THR A 75 15.41 -1.77 -7.01
CA THR A 75 14.71 -1.10 -8.12
C THR A 75 14.96 -1.73 -9.49
N LYS A 76 15.76 -2.81 -9.58
CA LYS A 76 16.08 -3.47 -10.87
C LYS A 76 14.85 -3.99 -11.63
N GLY A 77 13.74 -4.22 -10.94
CA GLY A 77 12.46 -4.66 -11.52
C GLY A 77 11.58 -3.50 -11.99
N ILE A 78 12.06 -2.25 -11.92
CA ILE A 78 11.35 -1.09 -12.43
C ILE A 78 11.80 -0.80 -13.86
N VAL A 79 10.86 -0.84 -14.78
CA VAL A 79 11.10 -0.50 -16.19
C VAL A 79 11.08 1.01 -16.34
N VAL A 80 12.05 1.56 -17.09
CA VAL A 80 12.08 2.98 -17.47
C VAL A 80 11.60 3.09 -18.92
N ASP A 81 10.47 3.77 -19.14
CA ASP A 81 9.83 3.90 -20.45
C ASP A 81 10.23 5.22 -21.11
N PRO A 82 10.86 5.19 -22.31
CA PRO A 82 11.27 6.40 -22.99
C PRO A 82 10.11 7.19 -23.63
N ASP A 83 8.96 6.56 -23.82
CA ASP A 83 7.85 7.10 -24.61
C ASP A 83 6.67 7.57 -23.77
N VAL A 84 6.54 7.09 -22.53
CA VAL A 84 5.40 7.39 -21.66
C VAL A 84 5.86 8.06 -20.37
N PHE A 85 5.25 9.21 -20.05
CA PHE A 85 5.60 10.02 -18.88
C PHE A 85 5.20 9.36 -17.56
N THR A 86 5.98 9.61 -16.52
CA THR A 86 5.63 9.20 -15.13
C THR A 86 4.28 9.77 -14.73
N THR A 87 3.44 8.97 -14.08
CA THR A 87 2.12 9.40 -13.59
C THR A 87 2.25 10.53 -12.56
N LEU A 88 1.42 11.57 -12.72
CA LEU A 88 1.31 12.67 -11.78
C LEU A 88 -0.10 12.72 -11.18
N ALA A 89 -0.17 12.88 -9.88
CA ALA A 89 -1.39 13.17 -9.13
C ALA A 89 -1.30 14.59 -8.58
N PHE A 90 -2.38 15.36 -8.70
CA PHE A 90 -2.49 16.71 -8.17
C PHE A 90 -3.50 16.72 -7.05
N VAL A 91 -3.06 17.08 -5.85
CA VAL A 91 -3.92 17.21 -4.67
C VAL A 91 -4.21 18.68 -4.46
N THR A 92 -5.47 19.06 -4.66
CA THR A 92 -5.97 20.42 -4.44
C THR A 92 -7.00 20.40 -3.33
N PHE A 93 -7.29 21.56 -2.79
CA PHE A 93 -8.34 21.75 -1.79
C PHE A 93 -9.38 22.69 -2.37
N ASP A 94 -10.64 22.41 -2.16
CA ASP A 94 -11.74 23.32 -2.51
C ASP A 94 -11.92 24.42 -1.44
N ASP A 95 -12.87 25.32 -1.65
CA ASP A 95 -13.16 26.43 -0.73
C ASP A 95 -13.65 25.98 0.66
N LYS A 96 -14.03 24.71 0.80
CA LYS A 96 -14.43 24.08 2.07
C LYS A 96 -13.30 23.34 2.76
N GLY A 97 -12.13 23.22 2.08
CA GLY A 97 -10.99 22.46 2.55
C GLY A 97 -11.05 20.96 2.22
N ASP A 98 -12.02 20.54 1.40
CA ASP A 98 -12.11 19.15 0.95
C ASP A 98 -11.05 18.84 -0.11
N ARG A 99 -10.44 17.66 -0.02
CA ARG A 99 -9.40 17.21 -0.96
C ARG A 99 -10.02 16.80 -2.28
N SER A 100 -9.46 17.31 -3.38
CA SER A 100 -9.74 16.88 -4.75
C SER A 100 -8.48 16.33 -5.40
N PHE A 101 -8.64 15.25 -6.18
CA PHE A 101 -7.55 14.60 -6.90
C PHE A 101 -7.76 14.70 -8.40
N SER A 102 -6.71 15.12 -9.11
CA SER A 102 -6.64 15.08 -10.57
C SER A 102 -5.39 14.30 -10.98
N PHE A 103 -5.52 13.48 -12.03
CA PHE A 103 -4.43 12.60 -12.47
C PHE A 103 -4.04 12.87 -13.92
N ALA A 104 -2.74 13.07 -14.17
CA ALA A 104 -2.14 12.97 -15.49
C ALA A 104 -1.64 11.53 -15.67
N ARG A 105 -2.57 10.63 -16.13
CA ARG A 105 -2.39 9.18 -16.21
C ARG A 105 -3.15 8.57 -17.40
N LYS A 106 -3.07 9.22 -18.59
CA LYS A 106 -3.82 8.78 -19.79
C LYS A 106 -2.94 8.81 -21.06
N PRO A 107 -1.97 7.87 -21.20
CA PRO A 107 -1.48 6.90 -20.22
C PRO A 107 -0.47 7.55 -19.26
N GLY A 108 -0.28 6.92 -18.09
CA GLY A 108 0.90 7.10 -17.26
C GLY A 108 1.77 5.84 -17.37
N ALA A 109 3.07 5.94 -17.18
CA ALA A 109 4.00 4.83 -17.38
C ALA A 109 3.63 3.58 -16.56
N ASP A 110 3.16 3.76 -15.33
CA ASP A 110 2.71 2.66 -14.46
C ASP A 110 1.55 1.83 -15.05
N THR A 111 0.70 2.44 -15.92
CA THR A 111 -0.38 1.72 -16.61
C THR A 111 0.10 0.91 -17.81
N GLN A 112 1.34 1.11 -18.24
CA GLN A 112 1.91 0.52 -19.46
C GLN A 112 2.88 -0.64 -19.21
N LEU A 113 2.94 -1.14 -17.96
CA LEU A 113 3.74 -2.33 -17.65
C LEU A 113 3.15 -3.56 -18.34
N CYS A 114 3.96 -4.23 -19.19
CA CYS A 114 3.61 -5.47 -19.85
C CYS A 114 4.19 -6.69 -19.12
N TRP A 115 3.52 -7.84 -19.24
CA TRP A 115 3.96 -9.09 -18.60
C TRP A 115 5.37 -9.54 -19.01
N GLU A 116 5.76 -9.27 -20.24
CA GLU A 116 7.05 -9.61 -20.81
C GLU A 116 8.20 -8.82 -20.18
N GLU A 117 7.89 -7.67 -19.58
CA GLU A 117 8.85 -6.78 -18.91
C GLU A 117 9.04 -7.13 -17.43
N VAL A 118 8.16 -7.96 -16.84
CA VAL A 118 8.24 -8.34 -15.43
C VAL A 118 9.44 -9.28 -15.19
N ASP A 119 10.34 -8.88 -14.29
CA ASP A 119 11.42 -9.75 -13.81
C ASP A 119 10.87 -10.84 -12.88
N LYS A 120 10.51 -11.98 -13.46
CA LYS A 120 9.97 -13.14 -12.75
C LYS A 120 10.94 -13.71 -11.72
N THR A 121 12.25 -13.53 -11.93
CA THR A 121 13.27 -14.04 -11.00
C THR A 121 13.15 -13.35 -9.64
N MET A 122 12.70 -12.10 -9.59
CA MET A 122 12.41 -11.41 -8.32
C MET A 122 11.25 -12.06 -7.57
N ILE A 123 10.20 -12.50 -8.30
CA ILE A 123 9.08 -13.23 -7.70
C ILE A 123 9.55 -14.59 -7.18
N ASP A 124 10.34 -15.33 -7.99
CA ASP A 124 10.89 -16.64 -7.59
C ASP A 124 11.70 -16.57 -6.30
N GLU A 125 12.45 -15.48 -6.13
CA GLU A 125 13.32 -15.24 -4.96
C GLU A 125 12.60 -14.62 -3.75
N ALA A 126 11.31 -14.32 -3.84
CA ALA A 126 10.54 -13.70 -2.77
C ALA A 126 9.84 -14.73 -1.86
N LYS A 127 9.52 -14.35 -0.63
CA LYS A 127 8.61 -15.07 0.27
C LYS A 127 7.18 -14.59 0.10
N VAL A 128 7.00 -13.29 -0.04
CA VAL A 128 5.70 -12.60 -0.12
C VAL A 128 5.62 -11.80 -1.41
N PHE A 129 4.47 -11.84 -2.06
CA PHE A 129 4.12 -10.99 -3.18
C PHE A 129 2.96 -10.05 -2.80
N HIS A 130 3.17 -8.75 -2.96
CA HIS A 130 2.18 -7.72 -2.63
C HIS A 130 1.68 -7.00 -3.88
N PHE A 131 0.38 -6.66 -3.89
CA PHE A 131 -0.22 -5.82 -4.93
C PHE A 131 -1.40 -5.01 -4.39
N GLY A 132 -1.80 -3.99 -5.16
CA GLY A 132 -2.98 -3.16 -4.91
C GLY A 132 -3.86 -3.06 -6.14
N THR A 133 -4.93 -2.22 -6.10
CA THR A 133 -5.87 -2.09 -7.22
C THR A 133 -5.48 -1.07 -8.27
N LEU A 134 -4.55 -0.15 -8.00
CA LEU A 134 -4.24 0.90 -8.97
C LEU A 134 -3.65 0.34 -10.27
N SER A 135 -2.91 -0.76 -10.21
CA SER A 135 -2.44 -1.49 -11.40
C SER A 135 -3.55 -2.25 -12.13
N LEU A 136 -4.74 -2.38 -11.53
CA LEU A 136 -5.92 -3.00 -12.15
C LEU A 136 -6.86 -2.01 -12.85
N THR A 137 -6.54 -0.71 -12.84
CA THR A 137 -7.41 0.35 -13.40
C THR A 137 -7.40 0.42 -14.91
N GLY A 138 -6.44 -0.22 -15.61
CA GLY A 138 -6.32 -0.19 -17.07
C GLY A 138 -5.36 -1.22 -17.63
N GLU A 139 -5.46 -1.44 -18.93
CA GLU A 139 -4.53 -2.30 -19.69
C GLU A 139 -3.30 -1.52 -20.17
N PRO A 140 -2.15 -2.20 -20.35
CA PRO A 140 -1.87 -3.62 -20.12
C PRO A 140 -1.56 -4.00 -18.65
N ALA A 141 -1.43 -3.01 -17.74
CA ALA A 141 -1.02 -3.25 -16.35
C ALA A 141 -1.99 -4.19 -15.60
N ARG A 142 -3.31 -4.13 -15.87
CA ARG A 142 -4.31 -5.06 -15.30
C ARG A 142 -3.97 -6.50 -15.62
N THR A 143 -3.85 -6.84 -16.90
CA THR A 143 -3.51 -8.19 -17.35
C THR A 143 -2.15 -8.63 -16.79
N THR A 144 -1.18 -7.73 -16.74
CA THR A 144 0.15 -7.98 -16.18
C THR A 144 0.07 -8.32 -14.68
N THR A 145 -0.67 -7.52 -13.91
CA THR A 145 -0.87 -7.77 -12.48
C THR A 145 -1.54 -9.12 -12.24
N GLN A 146 -2.59 -9.42 -12.99
CA GLN A 146 -3.29 -10.71 -12.88
C GLN A 146 -2.38 -11.89 -13.17
N LYS A 147 -1.54 -11.81 -14.20
CA LYS A 147 -0.54 -12.84 -14.52
C LYS A 147 0.53 -12.95 -13.44
N ALA A 148 1.01 -11.82 -12.90
CA ALA A 148 2.03 -11.82 -11.85
C ALA A 148 1.52 -12.45 -10.55
N VAL A 149 0.28 -12.15 -10.16
CA VAL A 149 -0.39 -12.77 -9.00
C VAL A 149 -0.55 -14.27 -9.20
N ALA A 150 -1.05 -14.70 -10.38
CA ALA A 150 -1.19 -16.12 -10.69
C ALA A 150 0.16 -16.84 -10.63
N TYR A 151 1.20 -16.25 -11.23
CA TYR A 151 2.55 -16.80 -11.20
C TYR A 151 3.10 -16.89 -9.77
N ALA A 152 2.93 -15.84 -8.95
CA ALA A 152 3.39 -15.85 -7.56
C ALA A 152 2.69 -16.97 -6.73
N LYS A 153 1.39 -17.20 -6.96
CA LYS A 153 0.63 -18.31 -6.35
C LYS A 153 1.16 -19.67 -6.79
N GLU A 154 1.45 -19.86 -8.07
CA GLU A 154 2.06 -21.09 -8.61
C GLU A 154 3.43 -21.36 -8.00
N GLN A 155 4.21 -20.31 -7.68
CA GLN A 155 5.49 -20.41 -6.97
C GLN A 155 5.33 -20.52 -5.44
N GLY A 156 4.12 -20.67 -4.93
CA GLY A 156 3.83 -20.86 -3.50
C GLY A 156 4.15 -19.63 -2.62
N LYS A 157 4.08 -18.41 -3.19
CA LYS A 157 4.30 -17.18 -2.42
C LYS A 157 3.07 -16.82 -1.60
N LEU A 158 3.29 -16.25 -0.41
CA LEU A 158 2.21 -15.64 0.37
C LEU A 158 1.75 -14.37 -0.36
N ILE A 159 0.46 -14.27 -0.64
CA ILE A 159 -0.11 -13.13 -1.35
C ILE A 159 -0.70 -12.14 -0.37
N THR A 160 -0.19 -10.91 -0.36
CA THR A 160 -0.73 -9.80 0.43
C THR A 160 -1.36 -8.75 -0.48
N TYR A 161 -2.48 -8.19 -0.06
CA TYR A 161 -3.28 -7.30 -0.87
C TYR A 161 -3.84 -6.13 -0.06
N ASP A 162 -3.78 -4.93 -0.68
CA ASP A 162 -4.45 -3.71 -0.21
C ASP A 162 -5.30 -3.15 -1.35
N PRO A 163 -6.63 -3.13 -1.27
CA PRO A 163 -7.48 -2.52 -2.28
C PRO A 163 -7.08 -1.09 -2.59
N ASN A 164 -6.84 -0.29 -1.57
CA ASN A 164 -6.40 1.10 -1.68
C ASN A 164 -7.21 1.90 -2.71
N LEU A 165 -8.54 1.85 -2.58
CA LEU A 165 -9.49 2.40 -3.54
C LEU A 165 -9.28 3.89 -3.78
N ARG A 166 -9.12 4.26 -5.05
CA ARG A 166 -9.10 5.64 -5.54
C ARG A 166 -10.21 5.81 -6.58
N LYS A 167 -11.43 6.11 -6.11
CA LYS A 167 -12.62 6.22 -6.97
C LYS A 167 -12.39 7.01 -8.27
N PRO A 168 -11.67 8.17 -8.28
CA PRO A 168 -11.46 8.94 -9.51
C PRO A 168 -10.66 8.25 -10.62
N LEU A 169 -9.98 7.14 -10.32
CA LEU A 169 -9.20 6.37 -11.30
C LEU A 169 -10.01 5.30 -12.02
N TRP A 170 -11.22 5.02 -11.58
CA TRP A 170 -12.10 4.01 -12.15
C TRP A 170 -13.12 4.64 -13.10
N LYS A 171 -13.51 3.91 -14.13
CA LYS A 171 -14.56 4.36 -15.06
C LYS A 171 -15.94 4.35 -14.40
N THR A 172 -16.18 3.34 -13.56
CA THR A 172 -17.41 3.20 -12.77
C THR A 172 -17.10 2.57 -11.40
N GLU A 173 -17.99 2.76 -10.43
CA GLU A 173 -17.86 2.09 -9.13
C GLU A 173 -18.04 0.57 -9.23
N GLU A 174 -18.81 0.09 -10.20
CA GLU A 174 -19.00 -1.33 -10.47
C GLU A 174 -17.69 -1.98 -10.93
N GLU A 175 -16.94 -1.33 -11.85
CA GLU A 175 -15.63 -1.81 -12.30
C GLU A 175 -14.64 -1.84 -11.12
N ALA A 176 -14.63 -0.80 -10.28
CA ALA A 176 -13.81 -0.76 -9.08
C ALA A 176 -14.12 -1.95 -8.16
N ARG A 177 -15.41 -2.16 -7.87
CA ARG A 177 -15.88 -3.26 -7.02
C ARG A 177 -15.46 -4.62 -7.59
N GLU A 178 -15.68 -4.86 -8.89
CA GLU A 178 -15.32 -6.11 -9.56
C GLU A 178 -13.81 -6.41 -9.40
N GLN A 179 -12.95 -5.44 -9.65
CA GLN A 179 -11.50 -5.63 -9.57
C GLN A 179 -11.01 -5.76 -8.12
N ILE A 180 -11.62 -5.04 -7.18
CA ILE A 180 -11.33 -5.23 -5.76
C ILE A 180 -11.69 -6.65 -5.33
N LEU A 181 -12.90 -7.12 -5.64
CA LEU A 181 -13.34 -8.46 -5.30
C LEU A 181 -12.47 -9.54 -5.94
N TRP A 182 -12.02 -9.33 -7.19
CA TRP A 182 -11.05 -10.22 -7.82
C TRP A 182 -9.77 -10.32 -6.97
N GLY A 183 -9.23 -9.19 -6.52
CA GLY A 183 -8.01 -9.16 -5.67
C GLY A 183 -8.21 -9.90 -4.35
N LEU A 184 -9.36 -9.76 -3.71
CA LEU A 184 -9.69 -10.46 -2.47
C LEU A 184 -9.64 -11.99 -2.62
N TYR A 185 -10.15 -12.54 -3.75
CA TYR A 185 -10.07 -13.98 -4.03
C TYR A 185 -8.66 -14.49 -4.29
N GLN A 186 -7.70 -13.59 -4.53
CA GLN A 186 -6.31 -13.99 -4.77
C GLN A 186 -5.46 -14.02 -3.49
N ALA A 187 -5.86 -13.27 -2.46
CA ALA A 187 -4.99 -12.92 -1.34
C ALA A 187 -5.14 -13.86 -0.13
N ASP A 188 -4.00 -14.11 0.52
CA ASP A 188 -3.93 -14.81 1.81
C ASP A 188 -4.05 -13.82 2.97
N VAL A 189 -3.50 -12.62 2.82
CA VAL A 189 -3.50 -11.54 3.81
C VAL A 189 -4.04 -10.29 3.17
N VAL A 190 -5.08 -9.71 3.75
CA VAL A 190 -5.73 -8.50 3.25
C VAL A 190 -5.67 -7.40 4.30
N LYS A 191 -5.16 -6.22 3.91
CA LYS A 191 -5.41 -4.97 4.62
C LYS A 191 -6.49 -4.20 3.85
N ILE A 192 -7.51 -3.74 4.56
CA ILE A 192 -8.64 -2.98 3.99
C ILE A 192 -9.08 -1.91 5.00
N SER A 193 -9.57 -0.76 4.55
CA SER A 193 -10.14 0.24 5.44
C SER A 193 -11.61 -0.02 5.74
N ASP A 194 -12.13 0.56 6.83
CA ASP A 194 -13.55 0.55 7.17
C ASP A 194 -14.41 1.20 6.08
N GLU A 195 -13.92 2.28 5.45
CA GLU A 195 -14.58 2.92 4.29
C GLU A 195 -14.68 1.99 3.08
N GLU A 196 -13.67 1.17 2.82
CA GLU A 196 -13.68 0.17 1.75
C GLU A 196 -14.61 -1.00 2.07
N VAL A 197 -14.67 -1.43 3.34
CA VAL A 197 -15.65 -2.42 3.82
C VAL A 197 -17.07 -1.90 3.61
N GLU A 198 -17.34 -0.65 3.98
CA GLU A 198 -18.63 -0.02 3.74
C GLU A 198 -18.95 0.09 2.25
N PHE A 199 -17.99 0.51 1.42
CA PHE A 199 -18.14 0.58 -0.03
C PHE A 199 -18.49 -0.76 -0.65
N LEU A 200 -17.83 -1.84 -0.21
CA LEU A 200 -18.02 -3.17 -0.80
C LEU A 200 -19.34 -3.81 -0.34
N TRP A 201 -19.65 -3.74 0.94
CA TRP A 201 -20.68 -4.58 1.56
C TRP A 201 -21.67 -3.84 2.43
N ASN A 202 -21.49 -2.54 2.70
CA ASN A 202 -22.32 -1.75 3.59
C ASN A 202 -22.54 -2.44 4.95
N CYS A 203 -21.45 -2.87 5.58
CA CYS A 203 -21.46 -3.62 6.84
C CYS A 203 -20.36 -3.10 7.80
N THR A 204 -20.35 -3.61 9.04
CA THR A 204 -19.35 -3.24 10.03
C THR A 204 -17.97 -3.80 9.69
N PRO A 205 -16.87 -3.24 10.23
CA PRO A 205 -15.52 -3.77 10.09
C PRO A 205 -15.38 -5.24 10.47
N GLU A 206 -16.05 -5.67 11.55
CA GLU A 206 -16.06 -7.04 12.04
C GLU A 206 -16.75 -7.98 11.05
N GLU A 207 -17.92 -7.60 10.54
CA GLU A 207 -18.64 -8.34 9.51
C GLU A 207 -17.85 -8.40 8.20
N GLY A 208 -17.14 -7.31 7.84
CA GLY A 208 -16.23 -7.26 6.70
C GLY A 208 -15.08 -8.25 6.85
N ALA A 209 -14.45 -8.31 8.02
CA ALA A 209 -13.42 -9.29 8.32
C ALA A 209 -13.96 -10.73 8.25
N ASP A 210 -15.19 -10.98 8.72
CA ASP A 210 -15.85 -12.29 8.60
C ASP A 210 -16.08 -12.69 7.16
N LYS A 211 -16.51 -11.76 6.31
CA LYS A 211 -16.64 -12.01 4.86
C LYS A 211 -15.30 -12.33 4.22
N LEU A 212 -14.24 -11.59 4.53
CA LEU A 212 -12.89 -11.86 4.01
C LEU A 212 -12.46 -13.31 4.29
N LEU A 213 -12.65 -13.79 5.52
CA LEU A 213 -12.28 -15.14 5.89
C LEU A 213 -13.19 -16.19 5.26
N ASN A 214 -14.52 -16.00 5.35
CA ASN A 214 -15.49 -17.04 5.05
C ASN A 214 -15.91 -17.11 3.56
N GLU A 215 -15.92 -15.96 2.87
CA GLU A 215 -16.37 -15.89 1.47
C GLU A 215 -15.18 -15.83 0.49
N TYR A 216 -14.06 -15.22 0.89
CA TYR A 216 -12.89 -15.01 0.01
C TYR A 216 -11.69 -15.91 0.35
N GLY A 217 -11.74 -16.63 1.47
CA GLY A 217 -10.67 -17.57 1.87
C GLY A 217 -9.42 -16.88 2.40
N VAL A 218 -9.52 -15.61 2.79
CA VAL A 218 -8.42 -14.85 3.40
C VAL A 218 -8.04 -15.46 4.74
N SER A 219 -6.75 -15.64 4.99
CA SER A 219 -6.24 -16.23 6.23
C SER A 219 -6.04 -15.19 7.36
N LEU A 220 -5.70 -13.94 6.98
CA LEU A 220 -5.57 -12.81 7.92
C LEU A 220 -6.25 -11.57 7.32
N ALA A 221 -7.32 -11.13 7.94
CA ALA A 221 -7.98 -9.86 7.67
C ALA A 221 -7.46 -8.77 8.62
N MET A 222 -7.07 -7.62 8.07
CA MET A 222 -6.62 -6.44 8.79
C MET A 222 -7.48 -5.25 8.36
N VAL A 223 -8.48 -4.88 9.17
CA VAL A 223 -9.36 -3.75 8.90
C VAL A 223 -8.83 -2.53 9.66
N THR A 224 -8.42 -1.49 8.94
CA THR A 224 -7.97 -0.22 9.53
C THR A 224 -9.17 0.70 9.81
N LEU A 225 -9.16 1.37 10.96
CA LEU A 225 -10.27 2.18 11.48
C LEU A 225 -9.85 3.66 11.64
N GLY A 226 -8.90 4.12 10.82
CA GLY A 226 -8.31 5.46 10.94
C GLY A 226 -7.73 5.70 12.34
N PRO A 227 -8.06 6.83 12.97
CA PRO A 227 -7.51 7.17 14.30
C PRO A 227 -7.96 6.23 15.43
N LYS A 228 -8.96 5.37 15.17
CA LYS A 228 -9.43 4.38 16.15
C LYS A 228 -8.54 3.15 16.22
N GLY A 229 -7.60 2.98 15.26
CA GLY A 229 -6.68 1.84 15.22
C GLY A 229 -7.07 0.79 14.21
N CYS A 230 -7.10 -0.49 14.59
CA CYS A 230 -7.41 -1.58 13.66
C CYS A 230 -8.10 -2.78 14.33
N TYR A 231 -8.77 -3.56 13.49
CA TYR A 231 -9.34 -4.86 13.82
C TYR A 231 -8.64 -5.94 12.98
N LEU A 232 -8.00 -6.90 13.64
CA LEU A 232 -7.33 -8.02 13.01
C LEU A 232 -8.06 -9.33 13.32
N LYS A 233 -8.21 -10.21 12.32
CA LYS A 233 -8.90 -11.49 12.48
C LYS A 233 -8.25 -12.59 11.65
N THR A 234 -8.05 -13.74 12.29
CA THR A 234 -7.82 -15.05 11.65
C THR A 234 -8.98 -15.99 12.02
N ALA A 235 -8.94 -17.22 11.52
CA ALA A 235 -9.93 -18.23 11.92
C ALA A 235 -9.92 -18.51 13.44
N ASN A 236 -8.77 -18.33 14.12
CA ASN A 236 -8.55 -18.75 15.49
C ASN A 236 -8.34 -17.60 16.48
N ALA A 237 -8.15 -16.37 16.02
CA ALA A 237 -7.77 -15.26 16.88
C ALA A 237 -8.35 -13.92 16.38
N ILE A 238 -8.57 -13.02 17.31
CA ILE A 238 -9.05 -11.64 17.06
C ILE A 238 -8.20 -10.67 17.90
N CYS A 239 -7.92 -9.50 17.34
CA CYS A 239 -7.32 -8.38 18.08
C CYS A 239 -7.96 -7.07 17.65
N ASN A 240 -8.28 -6.23 18.64
CA ASN A 240 -8.57 -4.81 18.48
C ASN A 240 -7.39 -4.03 19.04
N ALA A 241 -6.63 -3.35 18.18
CA ALA A 241 -5.51 -2.51 18.60
C ALA A 241 -5.90 -1.03 18.43
N PRO A 242 -6.07 -0.27 19.52
CA PRO A 242 -6.39 1.15 19.45
C PRO A 242 -5.20 1.95 18.90
N GLY A 243 -5.51 3.08 18.26
CA GLY A 243 -4.49 4.03 17.82
C GLY A 243 -3.93 4.86 18.99
N PRO A 244 -2.62 5.13 19.04
CA PRO A 244 -2.07 6.08 19.99
C PRO A 244 -2.56 7.50 19.68
N LYS A 245 -2.59 8.35 20.71
CA LYS A 245 -2.89 9.77 20.50
C LYS A 245 -1.71 10.46 19.84
N VAL A 246 -1.96 11.07 18.69
CA VAL A 246 -0.99 11.82 17.89
C VAL A 246 -1.60 13.16 17.46
N SER A 247 -0.76 14.05 16.95
CA SER A 247 -1.18 15.33 16.34
C SER A 247 -0.94 15.28 14.84
N PRO A 248 -1.89 14.78 14.04
CA PRO A 248 -1.68 14.53 12.63
C PRO A 248 -1.47 15.82 11.84
N ILE A 249 -0.45 15.83 10.98
CA ILE A 249 -0.13 16.90 10.03
C ILE A 249 -0.47 16.45 8.61
N ASP A 250 -0.12 15.19 8.26
CA ASP A 250 -0.37 14.61 6.95
C ASP A 250 -0.65 13.11 7.07
N THR A 251 -1.75 12.65 6.51
CA THR A 251 -2.17 11.23 6.56
C THR A 251 -1.75 10.44 5.32
N THR A 252 -0.95 11.04 4.44
CA THR A 252 -0.46 10.40 3.21
C THR A 252 0.36 9.16 3.55
N GLY A 253 0.02 8.03 2.96
CA GLY A 253 0.73 6.78 3.13
C GLY A 253 0.50 6.04 4.46
N ALA A 254 -0.29 6.58 5.40
CA ALA A 254 -0.50 5.94 6.71
C ALA A 254 -1.05 4.51 6.58
N GLY A 255 -1.99 4.28 5.66
CA GLY A 255 -2.52 2.93 5.37
C GLY A 255 -1.48 1.98 4.81
N ASP A 256 -0.63 2.48 3.92
CA ASP A 256 0.46 1.70 3.30
C ASP A 256 1.53 1.35 4.35
N ILE A 257 1.88 2.33 5.21
CA ILE A 257 2.82 2.14 6.32
C ILE A 257 2.26 1.14 7.33
N PHE A 258 0.95 1.20 7.64
CA PHE A 258 0.29 0.18 8.45
C PHE A 258 0.48 -1.21 7.84
N GLY A 259 0.15 -1.39 6.56
CA GLY A 259 0.28 -2.67 5.87
C GLY A 259 1.71 -3.21 5.89
N GLY A 260 2.69 -2.38 5.53
CA GLY A 260 4.11 -2.75 5.55
C GLY A 260 4.62 -3.09 6.95
N SER A 261 4.20 -2.33 7.96
CA SER A 261 4.53 -2.58 9.36
C SER A 261 3.95 -3.91 9.85
N ALA A 262 2.67 -4.18 9.54
CA ALA A 262 2.00 -5.43 9.91
C ALA A 262 2.69 -6.64 9.28
N VAL A 263 2.96 -6.59 7.98
CA VAL A 263 3.65 -7.68 7.27
C VAL A 263 5.09 -7.86 7.78
N SER A 264 5.78 -6.79 8.19
CA SER A 264 7.11 -6.90 8.81
C SER A 264 7.08 -7.70 10.11
N ARG A 265 6.05 -7.51 10.95
CA ARG A 265 5.87 -8.27 12.19
C ARG A 265 5.45 -9.72 11.91
N LEU A 266 4.59 -9.92 10.90
CA LEU A 266 4.24 -11.27 10.45
C LEU A 266 5.47 -12.07 10.02
N LEU A 267 6.38 -11.47 9.26
CA LEU A 267 7.65 -12.08 8.85
C LEU A 267 8.58 -12.36 10.04
N GLU A 268 8.65 -11.44 11.01
CA GLU A 268 9.48 -11.61 12.21
C GLU A 268 9.00 -12.77 13.08
N LEU A 269 7.68 -12.96 13.22
CA LEU A 269 7.10 -14.09 13.93
C LEU A 269 7.45 -15.43 13.28
N ASN A 270 7.66 -15.44 11.98
CA ASN A 270 8.04 -16.64 11.20
C ASN A 270 7.15 -17.86 11.49
N LYS A 271 5.83 -17.62 11.61
CA LYS A 271 4.78 -18.63 11.84
C LYS A 271 3.83 -18.70 10.67
N PRO A 272 3.25 -19.86 10.36
CA PRO A 272 2.09 -19.94 9.46
C PRO A 272 0.94 -19.05 9.96
N VAL A 273 0.24 -18.36 9.06
CA VAL A 273 -0.86 -17.46 9.43
C VAL A 273 -1.94 -18.18 10.24
N ALA A 274 -2.21 -19.43 9.93
CA ALA A 274 -3.18 -20.27 10.64
C ALA A 274 -2.81 -20.58 12.10
N GLU A 275 -1.54 -20.39 12.49
CA GLU A 275 -1.04 -20.65 13.84
C GLU A 275 -0.88 -19.38 14.69
N LEU A 276 -1.24 -18.20 14.13
CA LEU A 276 -1.17 -16.94 14.87
C LEU A 276 -2.15 -16.95 16.04
N THR A 277 -1.65 -16.60 17.21
CA THR A 277 -2.41 -16.45 18.45
C THR A 277 -2.95 -15.03 18.61
N ALA A 278 -3.80 -14.80 19.59
CA ALA A 278 -4.27 -13.45 19.92
C ALA A 278 -3.11 -12.52 20.34
N GLU A 279 -2.08 -13.06 21.01
CA GLU A 279 -0.88 -12.30 21.37
C GLU A 279 -0.06 -11.91 20.12
N ASP A 280 0.07 -12.81 19.15
CA ASP A 280 0.72 -12.53 17.87
C ASP A 280 -0.02 -11.43 17.10
N LEU A 281 -1.36 -11.52 17.04
CA LEU A 281 -2.19 -10.49 16.41
C LEU A 281 -2.10 -9.15 17.15
N ALA A 282 -2.03 -9.17 18.48
CA ALA A 282 -1.84 -7.96 19.28
C ALA A 282 -0.48 -7.31 18.95
N TYR A 283 0.60 -8.11 18.91
CA TYR A 283 1.91 -7.60 18.53
C TYR A 283 1.91 -6.96 17.13
N ILE A 284 1.31 -7.62 16.14
CA ILE A 284 1.17 -7.11 14.77
C ILE A 284 0.34 -5.82 14.78
N GLY A 285 -0.85 -5.83 15.38
CA GLY A 285 -1.81 -4.73 15.34
C GLY A 285 -1.32 -3.48 16.07
N TYR A 286 -0.81 -3.62 17.29
CA TYR A 286 -0.27 -2.49 18.05
C TYR A 286 0.95 -1.87 17.37
N PHE A 287 1.89 -2.68 16.85
CA PHE A 287 3.04 -2.16 16.13
C PHE A 287 2.63 -1.40 14.88
N ALA A 288 1.79 -2.01 14.04
CA ALA A 288 1.38 -1.42 12.77
C ALA A 288 0.56 -0.13 12.97
N THR A 289 -0.35 -0.14 13.92
CA THR A 289 -1.16 1.06 14.26
C THR A 289 -0.29 2.18 14.82
N THR A 290 0.68 1.86 15.67
CA THR A 290 1.61 2.85 16.22
C THR A 290 2.48 3.45 15.13
N ALA A 291 3.07 2.62 14.25
CA ALA A 291 3.91 3.09 13.15
C ALA A 291 3.13 4.01 12.20
N ALA A 292 1.93 3.60 11.81
CA ALA A 292 1.05 4.39 10.96
C ALA A 292 0.60 5.70 11.62
N SER A 293 0.27 5.69 12.91
CA SER A 293 -0.13 6.90 13.63
C SER A 293 1.02 7.90 13.75
N LEU A 294 2.22 7.44 14.12
CA LEU A 294 3.40 8.29 14.23
C LEU A 294 3.78 8.91 12.88
N SER A 295 3.62 8.18 11.77
CA SER A 295 3.91 8.74 10.45
C SER A 295 3.04 9.95 10.13
N THR A 296 1.82 10.02 10.65
CA THR A 296 0.91 11.15 10.38
C THR A 296 1.37 12.48 11.01
N GLU A 297 2.32 12.46 11.94
CA GLU A 297 2.91 13.68 12.52
C GLU A 297 3.98 14.33 11.60
N PHE A 298 4.25 13.72 10.45
CA PHE A 298 5.23 14.19 9.46
C PHE A 298 4.60 14.26 8.06
N VAL A 299 5.23 15.01 7.14
CA VAL A 299 4.73 15.19 5.77
C VAL A 299 5.25 14.08 4.87
N GLY A 300 4.37 13.53 4.02
CA GLY A 300 4.66 12.52 2.99
C GLY A 300 4.59 11.08 3.50
N GLY A 301 4.68 10.12 2.58
CA GLY A 301 4.67 8.67 2.90
C GLY A 301 6.04 8.18 3.38
N ILE A 302 6.94 7.85 2.45
CA ILE A 302 8.28 7.30 2.78
C ILE A 302 9.06 8.13 3.82
N PRO A 303 9.13 9.48 3.71
CA PRO A 303 9.90 10.29 4.66
C PRO A 303 9.33 10.31 6.08
N SER A 304 8.07 9.95 6.27
CA SER A 304 7.40 9.98 7.58
C SER A 304 7.60 8.71 8.41
N ILE A 305 8.18 7.66 7.84
CA ILE A 305 8.38 6.37 8.50
C ILE A 305 9.38 6.55 9.65
N GLN A 306 8.96 6.19 10.86
CA GLN A 306 9.78 6.30 12.07
C GLN A 306 10.60 5.04 12.32
N ASP A 307 11.74 5.19 13.00
CA ASP A 307 12.60 4.07 13.37
C ASP A 307 11.86 3.04 14.23
N LYS A 308 12.20 1.75 14.06
CA LYS A 308 11.63 0.64 14.84
C LYS A 308 11.69 0.88 16.36
N SER A 309 12.78 1.46 16.85
CA SER A 309 12.97 1.74 18.28
C SER A 309 11.97 2.77 18.80
N ILE A 310 11.65 3.80 18.01
CA ILE A 310 10.66 4.83 18.35
C ILE A 310 9.28 4.21 18.42
N VAL A 311 8.92 3.39 17.43
CA VAL A 311 7.63 2.69 17.40
C VAL A 311 7.47 1.77 18.61
N LEU A 312 8.48 0.95 18.92
CA LEU A 312 8.46 0.04 20.07
C LEU A 312 8.38 0.77 21.42
N GLU A 313 9.04 1.95 21.53
CA GLU A 313 8.93 2.75 22.73
C GLU A 313 7.52 3.31 22.91
N ARG A 314 6.93 3.84 21.82
CA ARG A 314 5.58 4.40 21.85
C ARG A 314 4.48 3.35 22.13
N MET A 315 4.70 2.10 21.69
CA MET A 315 3.80 0.98 22.00
C MET A 315 3.64 0.70 23.50
N LYS A 316 4.64 1.05 24.31
CA LYS A 316 4.57 0.80 25.77
C LYS A 316 3.53 1.67 26.47
N ASP A 317 3.05 2.72 25.80
CA ASP A 317 2.03 3.64 26.31
C ASP A 317 0.60 3.15 26.02
N LEU A 318 0.45 2.04 25.28
CA LEU A 318 -0.82 1.43 24.87
C LEU A 318 -1.13 0.15 25.67
#